data_a7ac36bf7f27bb2b7528e42f72c289f2
#
_entry.id   a7ac36bf7f27bb2b7528e42f72c289f2
#
_cell.length_a   1.000
_cell.length_b   1.000
_cell.length_c   1.000
_cell.angle_alpha   90.00
_cell.angle_beta   90.00
_cell.angle_gamma   90.00
#
_symmetry.space_group_name_H-M   'P 1'
#
loop_
_entity.id
_entity.type
_entity.pdbx_description
1 polymer ?
#
loop_
_entity_poly.entity_id
_entity_poly.type
_entity_poly.pdbx_seq_one_letter_code
_entity_poly.pdbx_strand_id
1 'polypeptide(L)'
;MGASAHPRDVLLGAQAASVFLPVCDHYSGVEARMRKSLQLQAEMMEEFGACVFDVTLDCEDGAPVGGEAEHAAMVVALATLAPEKARVAVRVHAVDHPAFESDMAVIAGNLAGVLSHIMVP
;
A
#
# COMPACT_ATOMS: atom_id res chain seq x y z
N MET A 1 31.38 -26.82 0.53
CA MET A 1 30.72 -27.28 0.94
C MET A 1 29.60 -27.32 0.55
N GLY A 2 29.40 -27.82 0.15
CA GLY A 2 28.26 -27.90 -0.53
C GLY A 2 27.05 -27.84 0.26
N ALA A 3 27.05 -26.99 1.06
CA ALA A 3 25.84 -26.81 1.78
C ALA A 3 24.71 -26.57 0.80
N SER A 4 23.76 -27.42 0.80
CA SER A 4 22.60 -27.21 -0.03
C SER A 4 21.86 -25.96 0.45
N ALA A 5 21.80 -24.95 -0.40
CA ALA A 5 21.05 -23.79 -0.10
C ALA A 5 19.56 -24.15 -0.07
N HIS A 6 18.84 -23.56 0.87
CA HIS A 6 17.38 -23.68 0.87
C HIS A 6 16.83 -23.06 -0.40
N PRO A 7 15.83 -23.67 -1.06
CA PRO A 7 15.24 -23.10 -2.29
C PRO A 7 14.84 -21.64 -2.17
N ARG A 8 14.35 -21.23 -1.02
CA ARG A 8 14.04 -19.84 -0.73
C ARG A 8 15.27 -18.94 -0.89
N ASP A 9 16.41 -19.36 -0.37
CA ASP A 9 17.64 -18.56 -0.42
C ASP A 9 18.14 -18.42 -1.84
N VAL A 10 18.01 -19.47 -2.64
CA VAL A 10 18.36 -19.44 -4.06
C VAL A 10 17.46 -18.47 -4.83
N LEU A 11 16.16 -18.52 -4.61
CA LEU A 11 15.20 -17.67 -5.31
C LEU A 11 15.29 -16.20 -4.92
N LEU A 12 15.62 -15.93 -3.66
CA LEU A 12 15.71 -14.55 -3.15
C LEU A 12 17.12 -13.99 -3.21
N GLY A 13 18.09 -14.83 -3.36
CA GLY A 13 19.52 -14.57 -3.49
C GLY A 13 19.99 -13.14 -3.40
N ALA A 14 20.44 -12.60 -4.53
CA ALA A 14 20.98 -11.25 -4.62
C ALA A 14 19.94 -10.18 -4.25
N GLN A 15 18.66 -10.41 -4.49
CA GLN A 15 17.61 -9.46 -4.13
C GLN A 15 17.44 -9.34 -2.63
N ALA A 16 17.50 -10.45 -1.92
CA ALA A 16 17.41 -10.46 -0.47
C ALA A 16 18.57 -9.71 0.18
N ALA A 17 19.72 -9.67 -0.46
CA ALA A 17 20.87 -8.95 0.05
C ALA A 17 20.79 -7.44 -0.16
N SER A 18 20.04 -6.96 -1.16
CA SER A 18 19.98 -5.54 -1.53
C SER A 18 18.67 -4.87 -1.18
N VAL A 19 17.54 -5.54 -1.37
CA VAL A 19 16.22 -4.97 -1.17
C VAL A 19 15.32 -6.01 -0.51
N PHE A 20 14.77 -5.65 0.64
CA PHE A 20 13.74 -6.45 1.29
C PHE A 20 12.37 -6.02 0.72
N LEU A 21 11.75 -6.92 -0.04
CA LEU A 21 10.41 -6.68 -0.59
C LEU A 21 9.39 -7.53 0.15
N PRO A 22 8.24 -6.94 0.50
CA PRO A 22 7.13 -7.70 1.07
C PRO A 22 6.65 -8.81 0.14
N VAL A 23 6.13 -9.88 0.73
CA VAL A 23 5.68 -11.06 -0.03
C VAL A 23 4.30 -10.90 -0.64
N CYS A 24 3.53 -9.94 -0.18
CA CYS A 24 2.17 -9.71 -0.68
C CYS A 24 1.71 -8.27 -0.49
N ASP A 25 0.63 -7.96 -1.17
CA ASP A 25 -0.05 -6.67 -1.09
C ASP A 25 -1.49 -6.92 -0.67
N HIS A 26 -1.95 -6.19 0.33
CA HIS A 26 -3.28 -6.32 0.89
C HIS A 26 -4.16 -5.15 0.46
N TYR A 27 -5.10 -5.40 -0.44
CA TYR A 27 -6.03 -4.39 -0.92
C TYR A 27 -7.20 -4.21 0.03
N SER A 28 -7.56 -2.96 0.29
CA SER A 28 -8.68 -2.61 1.14
C SER A 28 -9.47 -1.45 0.53
N GLY A 29 -10.76 -1.67 0.31
CA GLY A 29 -11.63 -0.70 -0.36
C GLY A 29 -12.60 0.03 0.55
N VAL A 30 -12.85 -0.44 1.76
CA VAL A 30 -13.75 0.20 2.72
C VAL A 30 -13.02 0.61 3.98
N GLU A 31 -13.46 1.69 4.63
CA GLU A 31 -12.75 2.29 5.75
C GLU A 31 -12.41 1.30 6.87
N ALA A 32 -13.38 0.51 7.30
CA ALA A 32 -13.16 -0.44 8.40
C ALA A 32 -12.05 -1.46 8.07
N ARG A 33 -12.00 -1.92 6.83
CA ARG A 33 -10.97 -2.85 6.36
C ARG A 33 -9.62 -2.16 6.18
N MET A 34 -9.62 -0.91 5.71
CA MET A 34 -8.41 -0.10 5.60
C MET A 34 -7.77 0.08 6.97
N ARG A 35 -8.56 0.48 7.96
CA ARG A 35 -8.06 0.64 9.33
C ARG A 35 -7.52 -0.67 9.89
N LYS A 36 -8.20 -1.78 9.66
CA LYS A 36 -7.75 -3.10 10.13
C LYS A 36 -6.46 -3.53 9.43
N SER A 37 -6.36 -3.32 8.12
CA SER A 37 -5.15 -3.65 7.35
C SER A 37 -3.94 -2.86 7.83
N LEU A 38 -4.11 -1.56 8.06
CA LEU A 38 -3.04 -0.70 8.57
C LEU A 38 -2.63 -1.08 9.99
N GLN A 39 -3.60 -1.43 10.83
CA GLN A 39 -3.35 -1.91 12.19
C GLN A 39 -2.52 -3.19 12.18
N LEU A 40 -2.93 -4.19 11.39
CA LEU A 40 -2.21 -5.46 11.28
C LEU A 40 -0.79 -5.25 10.73
N GLN A 41 -0.64 -4.38 9.74
CA GLN A 41 0.67 -4.06 9.20
C GLN A 41 1.58 -3.49 10.29
N ALA A 42 1.08 -2.53 11.07
CA ALA A 42 1.84 -1.91 12.16
C ALA A 42 2.21 -2.92 13.25
N GLU A 43 1.27 -3.78 13.65
CA GLU A 43 1.51 -4.83 14.64
C GLU A 43 2.58 -5.82 14.17
N MET A 44 2.53 -6.23 12.90
CA MET A 44 3.52 -7.15 12.34
C MET A 44 4.88 -6.47 12.14
N MET A 45 4.91 -5.17 11.82
CA MET A 45 6.16 -4.42 11.78
C MET A 45 6.84 -4.40 13.15
N GLU A 46 6.07 -4.22 14.21
CA GLU A 46 6.59 -4.25 15.57
C GLU A 46 7.11 -5.63 15.93
N GLU A 47 6.36 -6.68 15.58
CA GLU A 47 6.74 -8.07 15.88
C GLU A 47 7.99 -8.52 15.12
N PHE A 48 8.08 -8.21 13.83
CA PHE A 48 9.14 -8.70 12.96
C PHE A 48 10.27 -7.71 12.69
N GLY A 49 10.13 -6.48 13.14
CA GLY A 49 11.14 -5.44 12.92
C GLY A 49 11.23 -4.94 11.47
N ALA A 50 10.27 -5.30 10.62
CA ALA A 50 10.23 -4.91 9.22
C ALA A 50 8.81 -4.95 8.69
N CYS A 51 8.54 -4.19 7.63
CA CYS A 51 7.25 -4.23 6.93
C CYS A 51 7.16 -5.52 6.13
N VAL A 52 6.22 -6.38 6.49
CA VAL A 52 6.13 -7.73 5.91
C VAL A 52 5.11 -7.85 4.78
N PHE A 53 4.23 -6.87 4.60
CA PHE A 53 3.32 -6.80 3.46
C PHE A 53 2.96 -5.36 3.15
N ASP A 54 2.64 -5.09 1.89
CA ASP A 54 2.14 -3.79 1.46
C ASP A 54 0.65 -3.70 1.78
N VAL A 55 0.17 -2.49 2.04
CA VAL A 55 -1.26 -2.19 2.10
C VAL A 55 -1.59 -1.22 1.00
N THR A 56 -2.55 -1.57 0.14
CA THR A 56 -3.07 -0.69 -0.90
C THR A 56 -4.48 -0.24 -0.53
N LEU A 57 -4.64 1.06 -0.36
CA LEU A 57 -5.93 1.68 -0.08
C LEU A 57 -6.59 1.98 -1.43
N ASP A 58 -7.80 1.44 -1.64
CA ASP A 58 -8.42 1.44 -2.95
C ASP A 58 -9.41 2.58 -3.13
N CYS A 59 -9.11 3.49 -4.06
CA CYS A 59 -10.03 4.55 -4.46
C CYS A 59 -10.90 4.15 -5.67
N GLU A 60 -10.59 3.06 -6.35
CA GLU A 60 -11.34 2.64 -7.55
C GLU A 60 -12.61 1.88 -7.17
N ASP A 61 -12.47 0.60 -6.82
CA ASP A 61 -13.63 -0.25 -6.53
C ASP A 61 -14.28 0.07 -5.19
N GLY A 62 -13.52 0.63 -4.26
CA GLY A 62 -14.01 0.95 -2.94
C GLY A 62 -14.82 2.25 -2.86
N ALA A 63 -14.66 3.15 -3.82
CA ALA A 63 -15.34 4.45 -3.77
C ALA A 63 -16.78 4.32 -4.25
N PRO A 64 -17.77 4.82 -3.47
CA PRO A 64 -19.14 4.85 -3.94
C PRO A 64 -19.30 5.87 -5.07
N VAL A 65 -20.16 5.57 -6.03
CA VAL A 65 -20.45 6.48 -7.14
C VAL A 65 -21.03 7.79 -6.57
N GLY A 66 -20.42 8.91 -6.96
CA GLY A 66 -20.78 10.23 -6.43
C GLY A 66 -20.08 10.60 -5.12
N GLY A 67 -19.40 9.66 -4.48
CA GLY A 67 -18.65 9.88 -3.24
C GLY A 67 -17.13 9.74 -3.40
N GLU A 68 -16.62 9.87 -4.62
CA GLU A 68 -15.20 9.64 -4.92
C GLU A 68 -14.29 10.64 -4.18
N ALA A 69 -14.72 11.91 -4.10
CA ALA A 69 -13.93 12.97 -3.45
C ALA A 69 -13.82 12.73 -1.93
N GLU A 70 -14.92 12.39 -1.29
CA GLU A 70 -14.94 12.09 0.14
C GLU A 70 -14.13 10.82 0.44
N HIS A 71 -14.21 9.83 -0.44
CA HIS A 71 -13.45 8.60 -0.31
C HIS A 71 -11.95 8.88 -0.41
N ALA A 72 -11.52 9.67 -1.39
CA ALA A 72 -10.12 10.06 -1.52
C ALA A 72 -9.62 10.84 -0.30
N ALA A 73 -10.44 11.73 0.25
CA ALA A 73 -10.09 12.47 1.46
C ALA A 73 -9.93 11.53 2.68
N MET A 74 -10.78 10.53 2.80
CA MET A 74 -10.68 9.51 3.84
C MET A 74 -9.40 8.70 3.69
N VAL A 75 -9.06 8.31 2.47
CA VAL A 75 -7.81 7.58 2.17
C VAL A 75 -6.59 8.40 2.57
N VAL A 76 -6.55 9.69 2.26
CA VAL A 76 -5.48 10.60 2.68
C VAL A 76 -5.34 10.61 4.20
N ALA A 77 -6.46 10.74 4.91
CA ALA A 77 -6.45 10.78 6.38
C ALA A 77 -5.88 9.49 6.96
N LEU A 78 -6.28 8.33 6.44
CA LEU A 78 -5.81 7.04 6.92
C LEU A 78 -4.33 6.80 6.59
N ALA A 79 -3.91 7.09 5.37
CA ALA A 79 -2.52 6.91 4.96
C ALA A 79 -1.55 7.78 5.77
N THR A 80 -1.99 8.97 6.14
CA THR A 80 -1.19 9.89 6.97
C THR A 80 -0.91 9.34 8.37
N LEU A 81 -1.77 8.44 8.87
CA LEU A 81 -1.59 7.81 10.18
C LEU A 81 -0.61 6.64 10.16
N ALA A 82 -0.20 6.16 9.00
CA ALA A 82 0.71 5.02 8.89
C ALA A 82 2.10 5.36 9.42
N PRO A 83 2.80 4.40 10.08
CA PRO A 83 4.18 4.61 10.50
C PRO A 83 5.11 4.90 9.33
N GLU A 84 6.19 5.64 9.58
CA GLU A 84 7.12 6.08 8.55
C GLU A 84 7.65 4.94 7.66
N LYS A 85 7.91 3.79 8.25
CA LYS A 85 8.46 2.63 7.51
C LYS A 85 7.41 1.73 6.91
N ALA A 86 6.14 2.03 7.09
CA ALA A 86 5.06 1.25 6.52
C ALA A 86 5.01 1.46 4.99
N ARG A 87 4.79 0.38 4.27
CA ARG A 87 4.63 0.44 2.81
C ARG A 87 3.14 0.52 2.50
N VAL A 88 2.70 1.73 2.21
CA VAL A 88 1.30 2.02 1.89
C VAL A 88 1.23 2.57 0.47
N ALA A 89 0.30 2.05 -0.30
CA ALA A 89 0.01 2.49 -1.66
C ALA A 89 -1.46 2.87 -1.78
N VAL A 90 -1.80 3.53 -2.86
CA VAL A 90 -3.18 3.86 -3.21
C VAL A 90 -3.43 3.45 -4.65
N ARG A 91 -4.56 2.79 -4.91
CA ARG A 91 -5.03 2.56 -6.27
C ARG A 91 -6.06 3.65 -6.60
N VAL A 92 -5.72 4.47 -7.60
CA VAL A 92 -6.61 5.53 -8.11
C VAL A 92 -7.55 4.98 -9.18
N HIS A 93 -8.50 5.79 -9.65
CA HIS A 93 -9.32 5.42 -10.80
C HIS A 93 -8.47 5.31 -12.07
N ALA A 94 -8.98 4.62 -13.08
CA ALA A 94 -8.30 4.50 -14.36
C ALA A 94 -8.18 5.86 -15.06
N VAL A 95 -7.20 5.98 -15.94
CA VAL A 95 -6.87 7.24 -16.64
C VAL A 95 -8.07 7.84 -17.38
N ASP A 96 -8.95 7.00 -17.91
CA ASP A 96 -10.15 7.41 -18.65
C ASP A 96 -11.37 7.65 -17.75
N HIS A 97 -11.25 7.43 -16.44
CA HIS A 97 -12.34 7.67 -15.50
C HIS A 97 -12.39 9.17 -15.13
N PRO A 98 -13.60 9.77 -15.01
CA PRO A 98 -13.73 11.18 -14.65
C PRO A 98 -13.05 11.58 -13.33
N ALA A 99 -12.94 10.66 -12.38
CA ALA A 99 -12.33 10.92 -11.08
C ALA A 99 -10.79 10.81 -11.08
N PHE A 100 -10.16 10.36 -12.16
CA PHE A 100 -8.72 10.13 -12.17
C PHE A 100 -7.91 11.38 -11.82
N GLU A 101 -8.19 12.49 -12.47
CA GLU A 101 -7.43 13.73 -12.24
C GLU A 101 -7.60 14.24 -10.81
N SER A 102 -8.83 14.19 -10.27
CA SER A 102 -9.08 14.63 -8.90
C SER A 102 -8.45 13.67 -7.89
N ASP A 103 -8.49 12.37 -8.12
CA ASP A 103 -7.78 11.38 -7.29
C ASP A 103 -6.29 11.70 -7.25
N MET A 104 -5.67 11.88 -8.41
CA MET A 104 -4.24 12.16 -8.50
C MET A 104 -3.87 13.46 -7.81
N ALA A 105 -4.67 14.50 -7.97
CA ALA A 105 -4.43 15.79 -7.32
C ALA A 105 -4.47 15.66 -5.79
N VAL A 106 -5.46 14.98 -5.26
CA VAL A 106 -5.64 14.78 -3.81
C VAL A 106 -4.57 13.83 -3.25
N ILE A 107 -4.38 12.69 -3.88
CA ILE A 107 -3.47 11.66 -3.38
C ILE A 107 -2.00 12.09 -3.53
N ALA A 108 -1.57 12.45 -4.73
CA ALA A 108 -0.20 12.87 -4.95
C ALA A 108 0.13 14.17 -4.25
N GLY A 109 -0.82 15.11 -4.21
CA GLY A 109 -0.63 16.40 -3.56
C GLY A 109 -0.44 16.32 -2.05
N ASN A 110 -1.03 15.33 -1.40
CA ASN A 110 -0.99 15.19 0.06
C ASN A 110 -0.07 14.07 0.55
N LEU A 111 0.17 13.06 -0.26
CA LEU A 111 0.83 11.83 0.18
C LEU A 111 2.15 11.53 -0.54
N ALA A 112 2.70 12.48 -1.30
CA ALA A 112 3.92 12.24 -2.09
C ALA A 112 5.11 11.76 -1.26
N GLY A 113 5.23 12.19 -0.01
CA GLY A 113 6.29 11.76 0.90
C GLY A 113 5.93 10.56 1.76
N VAL A 114 4.72 10.03 1.64
CA VAL A 114 4.18 8.97 2.51
C VAL A 114 4.06 7.65 1.77
N LEU A 115 3.55 7.68 0.53
CA LEU A 115 3.26 6.47 -0.22
C LEU A 115 4.51 5.81 -0.77
N SER A 116 4.50 4.47 -0.78
CA SER A 116 5.52 3.70 -1.48
C SER A 116 5.32 3.77 -3.00
N HIS A 117 4.06 3.75 -3.44
CA HIS A 117 3.71 3.85 -4.86
C HIS A 117 2.22 4.19 -5.04
N ILE A 118 1.85 4.54 -6.26
CA ILE A 118 0.46 4.72 -6.68
C ILE A 118 0.20 3.71 -7.80
N MET A 119 -0.92 2.98 -7.69
CA MET A 119 -1.32 2.02 -8.71
C MET A 119 -2.37 2.65 -9.61
N VAL A 120 -2.09 2.66 -10.91
CA VAL A 120 -3.01 3.12 -11.96
C VAL A 120 -3.50 1.91 -12.72
N PRO A 121 -4.81 1.62 -12.68
CA PRO A 121 -5.37 0.47 -13.38
C PRO A 121 -5.29 0.59 -14.89
#